data_fa3ba61e9bb36db207b492f17fed3c0f
#
_entry.id   fa3ba61e9bb36db207b492f17fed3c0f
#
_cell.length_a   1.000
_cell.length_b   1.000
_cell.length_c   1.000
_cell.angle_alpha   90.00
_cell.angle_beta   90.00
_cell.angle_gamma   90.00
#
_symmetry.space_group_name_H-M   'P 1'
#
loop_
_entity.id
_entity.type
_entity.pdbx_description
1 polymer ?
#
loop_
_entity_poly.entity_id
_entity_poly.type
_entity_poly.pdbx_seq_one_letter_code
_entity_poly.pdbx_strand_id
1 'polypeptide(L)'
;MRAALIFPPQWDPRQPPLAPAVLVGALQSAGAETRVFDLNIALYRNLLRQTSTHDFADFLLRRLLDPNCLRNAENYLNTSQEMQKIFDERFDPRGTGRLFWDTCGGLPSAVTSRDWQKATKAPDLLPFARHLENEIAGIIAWEPELVGFSVISDTQLPAALALSAL
;
A
#
# COMPACT_ATOMS: atom_id res chain seq x y z
N MET A 1 -18.76 -12.09 14.12
CA MET A 1 -18.48 -11.61 12.75
C MET A 1 -17.03 -11.18 12.68
N ARG A 2 -16.26 -11.71 11.72
CA ARG A 2 -14.87 -11.30 11.46
C ARG A 2 -14.87 -10.27 10.34
N ALA A 3 -14.31 -9.08 10.59
CA ALA A 3 -14.27 -7.98 9.65
C ALA A 3 -12.82 -7.62 9.28
N ALA A 4 -12.44 -7.74 8.00
CA ALA A 4 -11.18 -7.29 7.47
C ALA A 4 -11.32 -5.86 6.91
N LEU A 5 -10.53 -4.93 7.44
CA LEU A 5 -10.40 -3.60 6.87
C LEU A 5 -9.08 -3.52 6.10
N ILE A 6 -9.20 -3.31 4.80
CA ILE A 6 -8.05 -3.25 3.89
C ILE A 6 -7.77 -1.78 3.53
N PHE A 7 -6.53 -1.36 3.75
CA PHE A 7 -6.02 -0.10 3.22
C PHE A 7 -5.18 -0.42 1.98
N PRO A 8 -5.73 -0.20 0.77
CA PRO A 8 -5.09 -0.62 -0.47
C PRO A 8 -3.93 0.32 -0.85
N PRO A 9 -2.94 -0.13 -1.62
CA PRO A 9 -2.01 0.78 -2.29
C PRO A 9 -2.75 1.55 -3.40
N GLN A 10 -2.32 2.70 -3.82
CA GLN A 10 -1.10 3.41 -3.51
C GLN A 10 -1.41 4.70 -2.76
N TRP A 11 -0.77 4.91 -1.66
CA TRP A 11 -0.85 6.13 -0.86
C TRP A 11 0.54 6.48 -0.34
N ASP A 12 0.77 7.75 -0.02
CA ASP A 12 2.01 8.19 0.59
C ASP A 12 2.23 7.48 1.96
N PRO A 13 3.24 6.59 2.09
CA PRO A 13 3.44 5.82 3.31
C PRO A 13 3.84 6.67 4.53
N ARG A 14 4.17 7.93 4.31
CA ARG A 14 4.48 8.90 5.36
C ARG A 14 3.23 9.48 6.03
N GLN A 15 2.07 9.25 5.42
CA GLN A 15 0.77 9.75 5.88
C GLN A 15 -0.08 8.56 6.36
N PRO A 16 -0.02 8.22 7.66
CA PRO A 16 -0.80 7.10 8.18
C PRO A 16 -2.30 7.38 8.06
N PRO A 17 -3.08 6.41 7.57
CA PRO A 17 -4.51 6.60 7.42
C PRO A 17 -5.21 6.56 8.78
N LEU A 18 -5.99 7.59 9.11
CA LEU A 18 -6.78 7.63 10.33
C LEU A 18 -8.11 6.86 10.21
N ALA A 19 -8.65 6.77 8.99
CA ALA A 19 -9.95 6.15 8.75
C ALA A 19 -10.04 4.68 9.21
N PRO A 20 -9.07 3.81 8.94
CA PRO A 20 -9.09 2.44 9.47
C PRO A 20 -9.18 2.37 10.99
N ALA A 21 -8.49 3.24 11.72
CA ALA A 21 -8.53 3.24 13.18
C ALA A 21 -9.93 3.59 13.72
N VAL A 22 -10.60 4.57 13.13
CA VAL A 22 -11.97 4.95 13.48
C VAL A 22 -12.95 3.81 13.16
N LEU A 23 -12.83 3.19 11.99
CA LEU A 23 -13.69 2.08 11.57
C LEU A 23 -13.51 0.85 12.47
N VAL A 24 -12.26 0.53 12.87
CA VAL A 24 -11.99 -0.54 13.85
C VAL A 24 -12.74 -0.30 15.14
N GLY A 25 -12.65 0.91 15.70
CA GLY A 25 -13.35 1.24 16.94
C GLY A 25 -14.87 1.07 16.83
N ALA A 26 -15.45 1.48 15.73
CA ALA A 26 -16.89 1.32 15.46
C ALA A 26 -17.29 -0.16 15.34
N LEU A 27 -16.56 -0.95 14.55
CA LEU A 27 -16.84 -2.38 14.35
C LEU A 27 -16.65 -3.20 15.62
N GLN A 28 -15.60 -2.92 16.40
CA GLN A 28 -15.36 -3.58 17.68
C GLN A 28 -16.46 -3.23 18.70
N SER A 29 -16.92 -1.99 18.72
CA SER A 29 -18.05 -1.58 19.56
C SER A 29 -19.37 -2.28 19.18
N ALA A 30 -19.51 -2.69 17.91
CA ALA A 30 -20.61 -3.50 17.42
C ALA A 30 -20.39 -5.01 17.60
N GLY A 31 -19.34 -5.45 18.31
CA GLY A 31 -19.06 -6.84 18.61
C GLY A 31 -18.36 -7.62 17.47
N ALA A 32 -17.76 -6.93 16.50
CA ALA A 32 -16.99 -7.58 15.45
C ALA A 32 -15.53 -7.79 15.84
N GLU A 33 -15.00 -9.00 15.59
CA GLU A 33 -13.56 -9.22 15.57
C GLU A 33 -12.98 -8.56 14.32
N THR A 34 -12.16 -7.52 14.50
CA THR A 34 -11.71 -6.69 13.39
C THR A 34 -10.19 -6.72 13.26
N ARG A 35 -9.70 -6.91 12.03
CA ARG A 35 -8.28 -6.77 11.67
C ARG A 35 -8.10 -5.72 10.58
N VAL A 36 -7.00 -4.98 10.68
CA VAL A 36 -6.56 -4.04 9.63
C VAL A 36 -5.41 -4.67 8.86
N PHE A 37 -5.53 -4.63 7.55
CA PHE A 37 -4.49 -5.04 6.61
C PHE A 37 -4.04 -3.81 5.83
N ASP A 38 -2.94 -3.21 6.27
CA ASP A 38 -2.32 -2.09 5.56
C ASP A 38 -1.45 -2.63 4.42
N LEU A 39 -2.08 -2.86 3.27
CA LEU A 39 -1.40 -3.34 2.07
C LEU A 39 -0.51 -2.26 1.44
N ASN A 40 -0.74 -1.00 1.77
CA ASN A 40 0.12 0.08 1.32
C ASN A 40 1.50 0.01 1.97
N ILE A 41 1.56 -0.06 3.28
CA ILE A 41 2.85 -0.23 4.00
C ILE A 41 3.49 -1.59 3.68
N ALA A 42 2.69 -2.65 3.56
CA ALA A 42 3.20 -3.96 3.17
C ALA A 42 3.89 -3.91 1.80
N LEU A 43 3.27 -3.25 0.81
CA LEU A 43 3.87 -3.03 -0.51
C LEU A 43 5.24 -2.36 -0.38
N TYR A 44 5.34 -1.20 0.23
CA TYR A 44 6.62 -0.47 0.34
C TYR A 44 7.67 -1.27 1.08
N ARG A 45 7.30 -1.98 2.14
CA ARG A 45 8.21 -2.85 2.89
C ARG A 45 8.73 -4.00 2.01
N ASN A 46 7.86 -4.67 1.27
CA ASN A 46 8.24 -5.78 0.40
C ASN A 46 9.11 -5.30 -0.76
N LEU A 47 8.79 -4.14 -1.32
CA LEU A 47 9.60 -3.51 -2.36
C LEU A 47 11.02 -3.21 -1.86
N LEU A 48 11.15 -2.56 -0.70
CA LEU A 48 12.46 -2.27 -0.10
C LEU A 48 13.26 -3.54 0.18
N ARG A 49 12.62 -4.59 0.68
CA ARG A 49 13.28 -5.87 0.98
C ARG A 49 13.79 -6.62 -0.25
N GLN A 50 13.16 -6.43 -1.39
CA GLN A 50 13.60 -7.04 -2.66
C GLN A 50 14.73 -6.26 -3.32
N THR A 51 14.89 -5.00 -2.99
CA THR A 51 15.83 -4.09 -3.69
C THR A 51 17.15 -3.89 -2.98
N SER A 52 17.21 -4.19 -1.69
CA SER A 52 18.38 -3.99 -0.87
C SER A 52 18.67 -5.23 -0.02
N THR A 53 19.84 -5.28 0.61
CA THR A 53 20.04 -6.22 1.71
C THR A 53 18.92 -5.98 2.73
N HIS A 54 18.38 -7.03 3.33
CA HIS A 54 17.32 -6.91 4.34
C HIS A 54 17.65 -5.88 5.43
N ASP A 55 18.92 -5.83 5.83
CA ASP A 55 19.40 -4.90 6.84
C ASP A 55 19.27 -3.43 6.45
N PHE A 56 19.51 -3.10 5.17
CA PHE A 56 19.39 -1.72 4.68
C PHE A 56 17.94 -1.27 4.55
N ALA A 57 17.07 -2.14 4.07
CA ALA A 57 15.63 -1.86 4.00
C ALA A 57 15.03 -1.62 5.40
N ASP A 58 15.35 -2.49 6.33
CA ASP A 58 14.90 -2.37 7.72
C ASP A 58 15.52 -1.14 8.41
N PHE A 59 16.76 -0.78 8.09
CA PHE A 59 17.39 0.45 8.54
C PHE A 59 16.63 1.71 8.07
N LEU A 60 16.31 1.80 6.77
CA LEU A 60 15.56 2.95 6.23
C LEU A 60 14.16 3.05 6.84
N LEU A 61 13.45 1.93 6.96
CA LEU A 61 12.13 1.90 7.58
C LEU A 61 12.17 2.34 9.05
N ARG A 62 13.13 1.83 9.84
CA ARG A 62 13.31 2.23 11.23
C ARG A 62 13.66 3.71 11.34
N ARG A 63 14.50 4.22 10.45
CA ARG A 63 14.89 5.63 10.44
C ARG A 63 13.72 6.56 10.14
N LEU A 64 12.83 6.19 9.23
CA LEU A 64 11.61 6.96 8.96
C LEU A 64 10.61 6.94 10.11
N LEU A 65 10.61 5.88 10.91
CA LEU A 65 9.75 5.76 12.09
C LEU A 65 10.37 6.36 13.35
N ASP A 66 11.66 6.76 13.30
CA ASP A 66 12.34 7.38 14.43
C ASP A 66 11.82 8.82 14.64
N PRO A 67 11.26 9.14 15.82
CA PRO A 67 10.82 10.49 16.14
C PRO A 67 11.90 11.56 15.98
N ASN A 68 13.17 11.21 16.18
CA ASN A 68 14.29 12.15 16.00
C ASN A 68 14.54 12.46 14.53
N CYS A 69 14.37 11.47 13.64
CA CYS A 69 14.41 11.71 12.20
C CYS A 69 13.26 12.61 11.76
N LEU A 70 12.04 12.34 12.24
CA LEU A 70 10.84 13.13 11.91
C LEU A 70 10.93 14.59 12.39
N ARG A 71 11.65 14.84 13.47
CA ARG A 71 11.86 16.21 14.01
C ARG A 71 12.99 16.98 13.33
N ASN A 72 13.84 16.31 12.59
CA ASN A 72 14.93 16.92 11.83
C ASN A 72 14.63 16.87 10.33
N ALA A 73 14.28 18.04 9.78
CA ALA A 73 13.86 18.15 8.37
C ALA A 73 14.93 17.64 7.39
N GLU A 74 16.20 17.89 7.65
CA GLU A 74 17.30 17.43 6.79
C GLU A 74 17.41 15.90 6.81
N ASN A 75 17.41 15.28 7.99
CA ASN A 75 17.43 13.83 8.12
C ASN A 75 16.23 13.16 7.46
N TYR A 76 15.05 13.75 7.63
CA TYR A 76 13.82 13.26 7.02
C TYR A 76 13.87 13.34 5.49
N LEU A 77 14.28 14.50 4.94
CA LEU A 77 14.39 14.70 3.50
C LEU A 77 15.43 13.76 2.88
N ASN A 78 16.61 13.64 3.48
CA ASN A 78 17.66 12.73 2.99
C ASN A 78 17.18 11.27 2.99
N THR A 79 16.53 10.82 4.07
CA THR A 79 16.00 9.45 4.14
C THR A 79 14.88 9.21 3.13
N SER A 80 14.00 10.19 2.93
CA SER A 80 12.94 10.13 1.93
C SER A 80 13.49 10.09 0.50
N GLN A 81 14.54 10.86 0.22
CA GLN A 81 15.20 10.87 -1.09
C GLN A 81 15.94 9.55 -1.37
N GLU A 82 16.62 8.97 -0.37
CA GLU A 82 17.24 7.65 -0.50
C GLU A 82 16.20 6.59 -0.84
N MET A 83 15.06 6.59 -0.16
CA MET A 83 13.95 5.69 -0.48
C MET A 83 13.39 5.92 -1.88
N GLN A 84 13.15 7.18 -2.25
CA GLN A 84 12.65 7.51 -3.58
C GLN A 84 13.61 7.04 -4.67
N LYS A 85 14.91 7.22 -4.49
CA LYS A 85 15.93 6.74 -5.43
C LYS A 85 15.89 5.22 -5.62
N ILE A 86 15.72 4.46 -4.53
CA ILE A 86 15.58 2.99 -4.60
C ILE A 86 14.34 2.62 -5.44
N PHE A 87 13.23 3.31 -5.24
CA PHE A 87 12.01 3.06 -6.01
C PHE A 87 12.18 3.44 -7.48
N ASP A 88 12.76 4.59 -7.78
CA ASP A 88 12.99 5.04 -9.15
C ASP A 88 13.90 4.09 -9.93
N GLU A 89 14.97 3.58 -9.30
CA GLU A 89 15.91 2.68 -9.94
C GLU A 89 15.33 1.28 -10.22
N ARG A 90 14.36 0.84 -9.44
CA ARG A 90 13.88 -0.55 -9.49
C ARG A 90 12.52 -0.71 -10.12
N PHE A 91 11.64 0.28 -10.00
CA PHE A 91 10.27 0.17 -10.50
C PHE A 91 10.05 0.81 -11.86
N ASP A 92 10.98 1.62 -12.32
CA ASP A 92 10.94 2.15 -13.67
C ASP A 92 12.27 2.02 -14.41
N PRO A 93 12.84 0.82 -14.58
CA PRO A 93 14.07 0.65 -15.36
C PRO A 93 13.90 1.06 -16.82
N ARG A 94 12.67 1.30 -17.30
CA ARG A 94 12.37 1.72 -18.69
C ARG A 94 11.86 3.15 -18.81
N GLY A 95 11.71 3.89 -17.72
CA GLY A 95 11.18 5.25 -17.71
C GLY A 95 9.69 5.34 -18.11
N THR A 96 8.93 4.24 -18.03
CA THR A 96 7.57 4.15 -18.55
C THR A 96 6.47 4.33 -17.51
N GLY A 97 6.81 4.34 -16.24
CA GLY A 97 5.85 4.52 -15.16
C GLY A 97 6.54 4.65 -13.84
N ARG A 98 6.59 5.85 -13.30
CA ARG A 98 7.17 6.12 -11.99
C ARG A 98 6.23 5.63 -10.91
N LEU A 99 6.74 4.88 -9.96
CA LEU A 99 6.10 4.64 -8.69
C LEU A 99 6.26 5.91 -7.85
N PHE A 100 5.40 6.89 -8.08
CA PHE A 100 5.30 8.00 -7.15
C PHE A 100 4.51 7.55 -5.92
N TRP A 101 4.75 8.21 -4.81
CA TRP A 101 3.99 8.03 -3.58
C TRP A 101 2.46 8.18 -3.80
N ASP A 102 2.07 8.87 -4.87
CA ASP A 102 0.71 9.31 -5.17
C ASP A 102 0.17 8.82 -6.53
N THR A 103 0.93 8.04 -7.30
CA THR A 103 0.47 7.57 -8.60
C THR A 103 0.66 6.07 -8.78
N CYS A 104 -0.37 5.37 -9.26
CA CYS A 104 -0.22 4.00 -9.75
C CYS A 104 0.65 4.01 -11.00
N GLY A 105 1.94 3.72 -10.84
CA GLY A 105 2.86 3.58 -11.94
C GLY A 105 2.35 2.55 -12.95
N GLY A 106 2.27 2.95 -14.23
CA GLY A 106 1.88 2.06 -15.32
C GLY A 106 0.38 1.92 -15.59
N LEU A 107 -0.49 2.40 -14.71
CA LEU A 107 -1.88 2.63 -15.11
C LEU A 107 -1.95 4.03 -15.73
N PRO A 108 -2.47 4.17 -16.95
CA PRO A 108 -2.86 5.48 -17.43
C PRO A 108 -3.72 6.11 -16.35
N SER A 109 -3.51 7.39 -16.07
CA SER A 109 -4.27 8.13 -15.06
C SER A 109 -5.72 7.63 -15.13
N ALA A 110 -6.16 6.92 -14.08
CA ALA A 110 -7.39 6.13 -14.12
C ALA A 110 -8.61 7.06 -14.12
N VAL A 111 -8.78 7.78 -15.21
CA VAL A 111 -9.76 8.84 -15.38
C VAL A 111 -11.08 8.29 -15.88
N THR A 112 -11.09 7.07 -16.42
CA THR A 112 -12.34 6.51 -16.98
C THR A 112 -12.76 5.23 -16.29
N SER A 113 -14.09 5.03 -16.17
CA SER A 113 -14.67 3.79 -15.65
C SER A 113 -14.26 2.54 -16.45
N ARG A 114 -13.88 2.70 -17.72
CA ARG A 114 -13.37 1.62 -18.58
C ARG A 114 -11.98 1.15 -18.12
N ASP A 115 -11.14 2.06 -17.66
CA ASP A 115 -9.79 1.70 -17.17
C ASP A 115 -9.89 0.98 -15.82
N TRP A 116 -10.84 1.37 -14.98
CA TRP A 116 -11.14 0.66 -13.73
C TRP A 116 -11.67 -0.76 -13.98
N GLN A 117 -12.57 -0.93 -14.97
CA GLN A 117 -13.03 -2.26 -15.37
C GLN A 117 -11.89 -3.15 -15.90
N LYS A 118 -10.90 -2.59 -16.56
CA LYS A 118 -9.70 -3.36 -16.96
C LYS A 118 -8.89 -3.81 -15.75
N ALA A 119 -8.70 -2.95 -14.75
CA ALA A 119 -7.98 -3.29 -13.53
C ALA A 119 -8.66 -4.45 -12.76
N THR A 120 -10.01 -4.48 -12.72
CA THR A 120 -10.74 -5.59 -12.09
C THR A 120 -10.66 -6.91 -12.85
N LYS A 121 -10.53 -6.86 -14.18
CA LYS A 121 -10.48 -8.07 -15.03
C LYS A 121 -9.09 -8.66 -15.19
N ALA A 122 -8.06 -7.90 -14.87
CA ALA A 122 -6.67 -8.31 -15.02
C ALA A 122 -5.84 -7.80 -13.84
N PRO A 123 -6.03 -8.39 -12.64
CA PRO A 123 -5.28 -8.00 -11.45
C PRO A 123 -3.77 -8.15 -11.63
N ASP A 124 -3.33 -9.05 -12.52
CA ASP A 124 -1.91 -9.24 -12.88
C ASP A 124 -1.28 -8.02 -13.56
N LEU A 125 -2.10 -7.12 -14.11
CA LEU A 125 -1.64 -5.86 -14.68
C LEU A 125 -1.29 -4.81 -13.61
N LEU A 126 -1.66 -5.06 -12.36
CA LEU A 126 -1.24 -4.21 -11.27
C LEU A 126 0.23 -4.48 -10.96
N PRO A 127 1.12 -3.49 -11.11
CA PRO A 127 2.57 -3.70 -11.02
C PRO A 127 3.02 -4.20 -9.63
N PHE A 128 2.14 -4.10 -8.64
CA PHE A 128 2.41 -4.48 -7.26
C PHE A 128 1.74 -5.80 -6.82
N ALA A 129 0.88 -6.42 -7.63
CA ALA A 129 0.10 -7.60 -7.21
C ALA A 129 1.00 -8.73 -6.68
N ARG A 130 2.07 -9.07 -7.40
CA ARG A 130 3.05 -10.08 -7.00
C ARG A 130 3.78 -9.79 -5.68
N HIS A 131 3.81 -8.53 -5.26
CA HIS A 131 4.48 -8.12 -4.03
C HIS A 131 3.56 -8.21 -2.79
N LEU A 132 2.28 -8.52 -3.01
CA LEU A 132 1.25 -8.63 -1.97
C LEU A 132 0.62 -10.02 -1.87
N GLU A 133 1.13 -11.01 -2.62
CA GLU A 133 0.56 -12.37 -2.65
C GLU A 133 0.44 -13.01 -1.26
N ASN A 134 1.48 -12.86 -0.43
CA ASN A 134 1.48 -13.41 0.93
C ASN A 134 0.47 -12.71 1.84
N GLU A 135 0.35 -11.39 1.74
CA GLU A 135 -0.60 -10.59 2.50
C GLU A 135 -2.03 -10.93 2.10
N ILE A 136 -2.29 -11.05 0.80
CA ILE A 136 -3.60 -11.45 0.27
C ILE A 136 -3.95 -12.87 0.74
N ALA A 137 -3.02 -13.82 0.63
CA ALA A 137 -3.21 -15.18 1.14
C ALA A 137 -3.52 -15.18 2.65
N GLY A 138 -2.85 -14.32 3.42
CA GLY A 138 -3.12 -14.14 4.85
C GLY A 138 -4.53 -13.59 5.16
N ILE A 139 -5.04 -12.68 4.32
CA ILE A 139 -6.41 -12.17 4.45
C ILE A 139 -7.41 -13.29 4.17
N ILE A 140 -7.21 -14.04 3.09
CA ILE A 140 -8.09 -15.15 2.69
C ILE A 140 -8.09 -16.24 3.78
N ALA A 141 -6.92 -16.63 4.29
CA ALA A 141 -6.77 -17.64 5.32
C ALA A 141 -7.41 -17.24 6.66
N TRP A 142 -7.60 -15.96 6.90
CA TRP A 142 -8.32 -15.48 8.09
C TRP A 142 -9.85 -15.61 7.93
N GLU A 143 -10.35 -15.88 6.73
CA GLU A 143 -11.77 -16.10 6.40
C GLU A 143 -12.68 -14.99 6.94
N PRO A 144 -12.51 -13.73 6.54
CA PRO A 144 -13.38 -12.65 6.99
C PRO A 144 -14.81 -12.83 6.43
N GLU A 145 -15.81 -12.54 7.26
CA GLU A 145 -17.22 -12.49 6.84
C GLU A 145 -17.58 -11.15 6.21
N LEU A 146 -16.81 -10.10 6.51
CA LEU A 146 -16.93 -8.77 5.94
C LEU A 146 -15.56 -8.26 5.52
N VAL A 147 -15.46 -7.76 4.30
CA VAL A 147 -14.26 -7.08 3.78
C VAL A 147 -14.61 -5.64 3.43
N GLY A 148 -13.93 -4.70 4.06
CA GLY A 148 -14.07 -3.27 3.80
C GLY A 148 -12.78 -2.66 3.26
N PHE A 149 -12.89 -1.80 2.26
CA PHE A 149 -11.76 -1.05 1.71
C PHE A 149 -11.82 0.40 2.16
N SER A 150 -10.74 0.87 2.80
CA SER A 150 -10.57 2.28 3.14
C SER A 150 -9.80 2.98 2.04
N VAL A 151 -10.52 3.70 1.18
CA VAL A 151 -9.96 4.42 0.03
C VAL A 151 -10.01 5.92 0.33
N ILE A 152 -8.87 6.60 0.29
CA ILE A 152 -8.73 8.03 0.55
C ILE A 152 -8.53 8.79 -0.77
N SER A 153 -7.90 8.15 -1.76
CA SER A 153 -7.52 8.75 -3.03
C SER A 153 -7.97 7.89 -4.21
N ASP A 154 -8.21 8.53 -5.34
CA ASP A 154 -8.49 7.89 -6.63
C ASP A 154 -7.34 6.96 -7.09
N THR A 155 -6.11 7.25 -6.68
CA THR A 155 -4.94 6.39 -6.96
C THR A 155 -5.05 5.00 -6.33
N GLN A 156 -5.84 4.84 -5.26
CA GLN A 156 -6.08 3.57 -4.59
C GLN A 156 -7.22 2.75 -5.21
N LEU A 157 -8.09 3.39 -5.99
CA LEU A 157 -9.28 2.74 -6.57
C LEU A 157 -8.95 1.52 -7.43
N PRO A 158 -7.94 1.56 -8.33
CA PRO A 158 -7.61 0.39 -9.14
C PRO A 158 -7.21 -0.82 -8.29
N ALA A 159 -6.44 -0.59 -7.24
CA ALA A 159 -6.04 -1.65 -6.32
C ALA A 159 -7.22 -2.19 -5.51
N ALA A 160 -8.05 -1.31 -4.96
CA ALA A 160 -9.24 -1.71 -4.21
C ALA A 160 -10.19 -2.56 -5.07
N LEU A 161 -10.45 -2.13 -6.31
CA LEU A 161 -11.29 -2.85 -7.26
C LEU A 161 -10.70 -4.21 -7.65
N ALA A 162 -9.40 -4.29 -7.93
CA ALA A 162 -8.76 -5.56 -8.26
C ALA A 162 -8.79 -6.53 -7.08
N LEU A 163 -8.49 -6.06 -5.87
CA LEU A 163 -8.54 -6.86 -4.65
C LEU A 163 -9.96 -7.32 -4.30
N SER A 164 -10.99 -6.56 -4.67
CA SER A 164 -12.37 -6.95 -4.43
C SER A 164 -12.87 -8.07 -5.36
N ALA A 165 -12.12 -8.39 -6.41
CA ALA A 165 -12.44 -9.44 -7.37
C ALA A 165 -11.78 -10.79 -7.03
N LEU A 166 -10.93 -10.84 -6.01
CA LEU A 166 -10.29 -12.05 -5.48
C LEU A 166 -11.17 -12.75 -4.46
#